data_95d67b066a04c5a484bf4721b060d752
#
_entry.id   95d67b066a04c5a484bf4721b060d752
#
_cell.length_a   1.000
_cell.length_b   1.000
_cell.length_c   1.000
_cell.angle_alpha   90.00
_cell.angle_beta   90.00
_cell.angle_gamma   90.00
#
_symmetry.space_group_name_H-M   'P 1'
#
loop_
_entity.id
_entity.type
_entity.pdbx_description
1 polymer ?
#
loop_
_entity_poly.entity_id
_entity_poly.type
_entity_poly.pdbx_seq_one_letter_code
_entity_poly.pdbx_strand_id
1 'polypeptide(L)'
;MTDYAPDAGDVVWTDFNPRTGREQGGRRSALVVSPREFYDGTRFIVVCPITSRIRPFGSSVVLPAGSPIEGEILVAQMRTLDTLARPLRFSGMKIDLTLLSAVRRKIAFLCGVSANDLAAA
;
A
#
# COMPACT_ATOMS: atom_id res chain seq x y z
N MET A 1 -14.21 -11.58 16.05
CA MET A 1 -13.44 -12.01 14.88
C MET A 1 -13.87 -11.18 13.68
N THR A 2 -12.93 -10.77 12.86
CA THR A 2 -13.25 -9.96 11.69
C THR A 2 -13.24 -10.83 10.43
N ASP A 3 -14.24 -10.60 9.57
CA ASP A 3 -14.31 -11.25 8.25
C ASP A 3 -13.74 -10.36 7.15
N TYR A 4 -13.01 -9.33 7.54
CA TYR A 4 -12.46 -8.40 6.57
C TYR A 4 -11.43 -9.08 5.66
N ALA A 5 -11.63 -8.93 4.36
CA ALA A 5 -10.71 -9.41 3.34
C ALA A 5 -10.14 -8.19 2.60
N PRO A 6 -8.85 -7.93 2.71
CA PRO A 6 -8.23 -6.77 2.07
C PRO A 6 -8.32 -6.81 0.55
N ASP A 7 -8.53 -5.66 -0.05
CA ASP A 7 -8.54 -5.49 -1.50
C ASP A 7 -7.75 -4.24 -1.89
N ALA A 8 -7.30 -4.20 -3.11
CA ALA A 8 -6.53 -3.07 -3.63
C ALA A 8 -7.33 -1.77 -3.49
N GLY A 9 -6.66 -0.73 -3.00
CA GLY A 9 -7.26 0.56 -2.73
C GLY A 9 -7.69 0.76 -1.29
N ASP A 10 -7.78 -0.30 -0.50
CA ASP A 10 -8.12 -0.19 0.91
C ASP A 10 -6.97 0.47 1.67
N VAL A 11 -7.32 1.39 2.57
CA VAL A 11 -6.38 1.94 3.54
C VAL A 11 -6.60 1.21 4.85
N VAL A 12 -5.54 0.61 5.38
CA VAL A 12 -5.59 -0.23 6.58
C VAL A 12 -4.62 0.28 7.63
N TRP A 13 -4.88 -0.08 8.89
CA TRP A 13 -3.93 0.09 9.98
C TRP A 13 -3.20 -1.22 10.20
N THR A 14 -1.88 -1.15 10.33
CA THR A 14 -1.06 -2.32 10.57
C THR A 14 0.21 -1.93 11.32
N ASP A 15 1.03 -2.92 11.65
CA ASP A 15 2.28 -2.71 12.38
C ASP A 15 3.46 -3.02 11.46
N PHE A 16 4.35 -2.05 11.29
CA PHE A 16 5.53 -2.19 10.46
C PHE A 16 6.80 -2.53 11.26
N ASN A 17 6.65 -2.81 12.53
CA ASN A 17 7.80 -3.24 13.34
C ASN A 17 8.22 -4.68 12.98
N PRO A 18 9.51 -5.04 13.09
CA PRO A 18 10.61 -4.14 13.43
C PRO A 18 10.97 -3.23 12.25
N ARG A 19 11.43 -2.03 12.59
CA ARG A 19 11.92 -1.07 11.63
C ARG A 19 13.39 -1.31 11.36
N THR A 20 13.83 -1.18 10.10
CA THR A 20 15.23 -1.32 9.71
C THR A 20 15.67 -0.05 8.96
N GLY A 21 16.70 0.60 9.45
CA GLY A 21 17.27 1.78 8.81
C GLY A 21 16.25 2.91 8.64
N ARG A 22 16.06 3.37 7.40
CA ARG A 22 15.16 4.47 7.06
C ARG A 22 13.75 4.02 6.72
N GLU A 23 13.44 2.75 6.91
CA GLU A 23 12.11 2.23 6.67
C GLU A 23 11.12 2.75 7.71
N GLN A 24 9.86 2.85 7.32
CA GLN A 24 8.80 3.18 8.26
C GLN A 24 8.62 2.05 9.27
N GLY A 25 8.42 2.43 10.54
CA GLY A 25 8.17 1.48 11.61
C GLY A 25 6.95 1.88 12.42
N GLY A 26 6.57 1.03 13.36
CA GLY A 26 5.45 1.26 14.26
C GLY A 26 4.11 1.04 13.60
N ARG A 27 3.05 1.32 14.36
CA ARG A 27 1.68 1.21 13.86
C ARG A 27 1.35 2.40 12.98
N ARG A 28 0.93 2.15 11.74
CA ARG A 28 0.60 3.20 10.77
C ARG A 28 -0.45 2.72 9.79
N SER A 29 -0.99 3.71 9.07
CA SER A 29 -1.83 3.42 7.92
C SER A 29 -0.97 2.99 6.74
N ALA A 30 -1.58 2.20 5.87
CA ALA A 30 -0.94 1.71 4.66
C ALA A 30 -1.99 1.50 3.58
N LEU A 31 -1.58 1.69 2.34
CA LEU A 31 -2.44 1.42 1.18
C LEU A 31 -2.20 0.00 0.70
N VAL A 32 -3.26 -0.79 0.61
CA VAL A 32 -3.20 -2.11 -0.01
C VAL A 32 -3.17 -1.93 -1.53
N VAL A 33 -2.16 -2.50 -2.19
CA VAL A 33 -2.01 -2.40 -3.65
C VAL A 33 -2.23 -3.73 -4.35
N SER A 34 -2.19 -4.85 -3.62
CA SER A 34 -2.46 -6.18 -4.17
C SER A 34 -3.96 -6.45 -4.26
N PRO A 35 -4.39 -7.20 -5.28
CA PRO A 35 -5.81 -7.54 -5.41
C PRO A 35 -6.24 -8.56 -4.37
N ARG A 36 -7.55 -8.64 -4.15
CA ARG A 36 -8.14 -9.57 -3.19
C ARG A 36 -7.77 -11.02 -3.48
N GLU A 37 -7.65 -11.39 -4.75
CA GLU A 37 -7.31 -12.75 -5.16
C GLU A 37 -5.97 -13.19 -4.56
N PHE A 38 -5.00 -12.28 -4.47
CA PHE A 38 -3.72 -12.57 -3.85
C PHE A 38 -3.88 -12.89 -2.36
N TYR A 39 -4.68 -12.08 -1.66
CA TYR A 39 -4.99 -12.32 -0.25
C TYR A 39 -5.71 -13.66 -0.07
N ASP A 40 -6.72 -13.91 -0.88
CA ASP A 40 -7.52 -15.15 -0.76
C ASP A 40 -6.65 -16.39 -0.93
N GLY A 41 -5.66 -16.34 -1.84
CA GLY A 41 -4.79 -17.47 -2.11
C GLY A 41 -3.64 -17.66 -1.14
N THR A 42 -3.17 -16.58 -0.51
CA THR A 42 -1.91 -16.63 0.27
C THR A 42 -2.02 -16.09 1.69
N ARG A 43 -3.03 -15.31 2.00
CA ARG A 43 -3.15 -14.49 3.23
C ARG A 43 -2.06 -13.42 3.34
N PHE A 44 -1.31 -13.18 2.28
CA PHE A 44 -0.40 -12.04 2.19
C PHE A 44 -1.08 -10.86 1.53
N ILE A 45 -0.59 -9.66 1.82
CA ILE A 45 -0.95 -8.44 1.10
C ILE A 45 0.31 -7.67 0.77
N VAL A 46 0.26 -6.90 -0.32
CA VAL A 46 1.31 -5.95 -0.65
C VAL A 46 0.79 -4.57 -0.32
N VAL A 47 1.55 -3.82 0.47
CA VAL A 47 1.14 -2.49 0.96
C VAL A 47 2.22 -1.46 0.74
N CYS A 48 1.79 -0.20 0.65
CA CYS A 48 2.68 0.96 0.70
C CYS A 48 2.38 1.72 1.99
N PRO A 49 3.38 1.96 2.86
CA PRO A 49 3.15 2.74 4.08
C PRO A 49 2.70 4.17 3.75
N ILE A 50 1.90 4.74 4.62
CA ILE A 50 1.47 6.13 4.52
C ILE A 50 2.08 6.89 5.69
N THR A 51 2.77 7.99 5.41
CA THR A 51 3.33 8.87 6.45
C THR A 51 2.53 10.15 6.53
N SER A 52 2.29 10.63 7.75
CA SER A 52 1.68 11.94 7.96
C SER A 52 2.66 13.07 7.69
N ARG A 53 3.94 12.76 7.61
CA ARG A 53 5.01 13.73 7.36
C ARG A 53 5.21 13.84 5.86
N ILE A 54 4.53 14.80 5.24
CA ILE A 54 4.51 14.95 3.79
C ILE A 54 5.78 15.64 3.31
N ARG A 55 6.60 14.91 2.53
CA ARG A 55 7.80 15.41 1.86
C ARG A 55 7.82 14.82 0.46
N PRO A 56 7.07 15.40 -0.48
CA PRO A 56 6.83 14.75 -1.77
C PRO A 56 8.11 14.36 -2.50
N PHE A 57 8.16 13.11 -2.93
CA PHE A 57 9.21 12.56 -3.79
C PHE A 57 8.58 12.16 -5.11
N GLY A 58 9.41 12.03 -6.15
CA GLY A 58 8.93 11.54 -7.44
C GLY A 58 8.33 10.14 -7.37
N SER A 59 8.75 9.34 -6.38
CA SER A 59 8.26 7.96 -6.20
C SER A 59 7.10 7.86 -5.20
N SER A 60 6.57 8.97 -4.70
CA SER A 60 5.47 8.94 -3.74
C SER A 60 4.23 9.58 -4.32
N VAL A 61 3.08 9.37 -3.64
CA VAL A 61 1.80 9.94 -4.03
C VAL A 61 1.17 10.54 -2.78
N VAL A 62 0.85 11.83 -2.82
CA VAL A 62 0.18 12.51 -1.71
C VAL A 62 -1.33 12.26 -1.80
N LEU A 63 -1.93 11.86 -0.69
CA LEU A 63 -3.37 11.69 -0.61
C LEU A 63 -4.06 13.05 -0.74
N PRO A 64 -5.27 13.09 -1.34
CA PRO A 64 -6.00 14.35 -1.46
C PRO A 64 -6.25 15.00 -0.11
N ALA A 65 -6.13 16.33 -0.05
CA ALA A 65 -6.44 17.08 1.14
C ALA A 65 -7.91 16.86 1.54
N GLY A 66 -8.17 16.70 2.83
CA GLY A 66 -9.51 16.44 3.33
C GLY A 66 -9.90 14.97 3.35
N SER A 67 -9.02 14.06 2.92
CA SER A 67 -9.25 12.63 3.05
C SER A 67 -9.34 12.25 4.54
N PRO A 68 -10.12 11.22 4.89
CA PRO A 68 -10.20 10.76 6.29
C PRO A 68 -8.83 10.42 6.89
N ILE A 69 -7.92 9.89 6.08
CA ILE A 69 -6.52 9.72 6.43
C ILE A 69 -5.74 10.58 5.44
N GLU A 70 -4.95 11.51 5.94
CA GLU A 70 -4.10 12.36 5.12
C GLU A 70 -2.66 11.88 5.21
N GLY A 71 -1.88 12.17 4.18
CA GLY A 71 -0.47 11.83 4.19
C GLY A 71 0.06 11.52 2.81
N GLU A 72 1.23 10.91 2.82
CA GLU A 72 1.97 10.58 1.61
C GLU A 72 2.17 9.07 1.53
N ILE A 73 1.77 8.49 0.40
CA ILE A 73 1.92 7.06 0.14
C ILE A 73 3.37 6.84 -0.31
N LEU A 74 4.13 6.09 0.47
CA LEU A 74 5.55 5.82 0.20
C LEU A 74 5.67 4.59 -0.70
N VAL A 75 5.49 4.79 -1.99
CA VAL A 75 5.44 3.68 -2.96
C VAL A 75 6.77 2.92 -2.99
N ALA A 76 7.91 3.63 -2.85
CA ALA A 76 9.22 3.00 -2.86
C ALA A 76 9.48 2.12 -1.62
N GLN A 77 8.65 2.22 -0.58
CA GLN A 77 8.74 1.37 0.60
C GLN A 77 7.69 0.25 0.59
N MET A 78 7.19 -0.07 -0.57
CA MET A 78 6.25 -1.19 -0.75
C MET A 78 6.81 -2.48 -0.17
N ARG A 79 5.96 -3.23 0.54
CA ARG A 79 6.37 -4.50 1.13
C ARG A 79 5.19 -5.45 1.23
N THR A 80 5.52 -6.73 1.30
CA THR A 80 4.54 -7.79 1.53
C THR A 80 4.41 -8.05 3.03
N LEU A 81 3.19 -8.17 3.51
CA LEU A 81 2.90 -8.48 4.90
C LEU A 81 2.13 -9.79 5.01
N ASP A 82 2.48 -10.58 6.02
CA ASP A 82 1.72 -11.77 6.40
C ASP A 82 0.60 -11.34 7.35
N THR A 83 -0.64 -11.41 6.91
CA THR A 83 -1.79 -10.97 7.71
C THR A 83 -2.08 -11.88 8.89
N LEU A 84 -1.51 -13.10 8.90
CA LEU A 84 -1.65 -14.00 10.05
C LEU A 84 -0.68 -13.63 11.17
N ALA A 85 0.42 -12.95 10.83
CA ALA A 85 1.47 -12.60 11.79
C ALA A 85 1.37 -11.15 12.28
N ARG A 86 0.65 -10.29 11.56
CA ARG A 86 0.56 -8.86 11.88
C ARG A 86 -0.88 -8.45 12.03
N PRO A 87 -1.19 -7.59 13.02
CA PRO A 87 -2.55 -7.05 13.15
C PRO A 87 -2.90 -6.22 11.91
N LEU A 88 -4.14 -6.36 11.47
CA LEU A 88 -4.66 -5.65 10.31
C LEU A 88 -6.07 -5.17 10.62
N ARG A 89 -6.34 -3.89 10.39
CA ARG A 89 -7.67 -3.33 10.58
C ARG A 89 -8.01 -2.38 9.44
N PHE A 90 -9.18 -2.59 8.85
CA PHE A 90 -9.67 -1.67 7.82
C PHE A 90 -9.98 -0.31 8.45
N SER A 91 -9.49 0.75 7.80
CA SER A 91 -9.68 2.13 8.27
C SER A 91 -11.06 2.70 7.95
N GLY A 92 -11.79 2.07 7.05
CA GLY A 92 -13.01 2.62 6.48
C GLY A 92 -12.79 3.47 5.24
N MET A 93 -11.53 3.73 4.87
CA MET A 93 -11.19 4.53 3.71
C MET A 93 -10.72 3.65 2.56
N LYS A 94 -11.25 3.91 1.36
CA LYS A 94 -10.79 3.28 0.13
C LYS A 94 -10.49 4.40 -0.88
N ILE A 95 -9.34 4.35 -1.53
CA ILE A 95 -9.00 5.33 -2.56
C ILE A 95 -9.71 4.98 -3.87
N ASP A 96 -9.91 5.98 -4.72
CA ASP A 96 -10.56 5.75 -6.01
C ASP A 96 -9.60 5.10 -7.02
N LEU A 97 -10.16 4.64 -8.13
CA LEU A 97 -9.40 3.93 -9.16
C LEU A 97 -8.35 4.82 -9.83
N THR A 98 -8.63 6.11 -9.96
CA THR A 98 -7.68 7.05 -10.57
C THR A 98 -6.41 7.15 -9.74
N LEU A 99 -6.57 7.29 -8.43
CA LEU A 99 -5.44 7.38 -7.49
C LEU A 99 -4.71 6.04 -7.41
N LEU A 100 -5.45 4.94 -7.35
CA LEU A 100 -4.85 3.60 -7.32
C LEU A 100 -4.03 3.34 -8.59
N SER A 101 -4.53 3.74 -9.75
CA SER A 101 -3.80 3.62 -11.01
C SER A 101 -2.52 4.44 -11.00
N ALA A 102 -2.55 5.65 -10.42
CA ALA A 102 -1.35 6.47 -10.29
C ALA A 102 -0.28 5.78 -9.43
N VAL A 103 -0.69 5.15 -8.33
CA VAL A 103 0.21 4.39 -7.47
C VAL A 103 0.79 3.20 -8.23
N ARG A 104 -0.07 2.44 -8.93
CA ARG A 104 0.36 1.27 -9.69
C ARG A 104 1.34 1.61 -10.81
N ARG A 105 1.16 2.76 -11.47
CA ARG A 105 2.12 3.20 -12.48
C ARG A 105 3.49 3.50 -11.86
N LYS A 106 3.52 4.06 -10.66
CA LYS A 106 4.80 4.30 -9.97
C LYS A 106 5.45 2.99 -9.54
N ILE A 107 4.67 2.00 -9.10
CA ILE A 107 5.19 0.66 -8.80
C ILE A 107 5.84 0.06 -10.05
N ALA A 108 5.14 0.11 -11.18
CA ALA A 108 5.66 -0.39 -12.44
C ALA A 108 6.97 0.30 -12.82
N PHE A 109 7.03 1.62 -12.68
CA PHE A 109 8.23 2.39 -12.95
C PHE A 109 9.39 1.97 -12.04
N LEU A 110 9.12 1.85 -10.74
CA LEU A 110 10.15 1.46 -9.76
C LEU A 110 10.69 0.05 -10.01
N CYS A 111 9.84 -0.84 -10.52
CA CYS A 111 10.23 -2.22 -10.84
C CYS A 111 10.77 -2.38 -12.26
N GLY A 112 10.83 -1.29 -13.03
CA GLY A 112 11.33 -1.33 -14.40
C GLY A 112 10.42 -2.04 -15.38
N VAL A 113 9.12 -2.13 -15.09
CA VAL A 113 8.17 -2.81 -15.97
C VAL A 113 7.95 -1.99 -17.23
N SER A 114 8.14 -2.63 -18.39
CA SER A 114 7.95 -2.02 -19.70
C SER A 114 6.75 -2.65 -20.42
N ALA A 115 6.34 -2.02 -21.54
CA ALA A 115 5.29 -2.58 -22.36
C ALA A 115 5.67 -3.96 -22.90
N ASN A 116 6.97 -4.18 -23.19
CA ASN A 116 7.45 -5.49 -23.67
C ASN A 116 7.29 -6.56 -22.59
N ASP A 117 7.55 -6.23 -21.33
CA ASP A 117 7.35 -7.17 -20.22
C ASP A 117 5.90 -7.62 -20.15
N LEU A 118 4.97 -6.69 -20.27
CA LEU A 118 3.55 -6.99 -20.20
C LEU A 118 3.08 -7.77 -21.42
N ALA A 119 3.62 -7.49 -22.59
CA ALA A 119 3.25 -8.19 -23.82
C ALA A 119 3.75 -9.62 -23.85
N ALA A 120 4.83 -9.93 -23.13
CA ALA A 120 5.42 -11.26 -23.07
C ALA A 120 4.75 -12.19 -22.06
N ALA A 121 3.86 -11.68 -21.26
CA ALA A 121 3.20 -12.43 -20.18
C ALA A 121 2.22 -13.47 -20.76
#